data_ef2eb0037cd59f0ffac14617f472c3a1
#
_entry.id   ef2eb0037cd59f0ffac14617f472c3a1
#
_cell.length_a   1.000
_cell.length_b   1.000
_cell.length_c   1.000
_cell.angle_alpha   90.00
_cell.angle_beta   90.00
_cell.angle_gamma   90.00
#
_symmetry.space_group_name_H-M   'P 1'
#
loop_
_entity.id
_entity.type
_entity.pdbx_description
1 polymer ?
#
loop_
_entity_poly.entity_id
_entity_poly.type
_entity_poly.pdbx_seq_one_letter_code
_entity_poly.pdbx_strand_id
1 'polypeptide(L)'
;FLTFNNQTISKKVFIKTNKIKLSGCGIEFLTKITDFKSINCVRIIPGLDQYTIEVIHEIEEVKPLKYNGNLASIDLGVNNLATITSNVKGFRPVIINGRPLKSINQFFNKKLSYYKSKLEKNGTKSSHRTKRLNNKRTNKINDYIHKSSKEIVSILKKNDITKLVIGQNKEW
;
A
#
# COMPACT_ATOMS: atom_id res chain seq x y z
N PHE A 1 14.77 12.30 4.62
CA PHE A 1 14.30 12.17 3.23
C PHE A 1 14.74 13.38 2.41
N LEU A 2 14.91 13.18 1.08
CA LEU A 2 15.19 14.25 0.13
C LEU A 2 13.91 14.62 -0.60
N THR A 3 13.66 15.92 -0.80
CA THR A 3 12.48 16.43 -1.53
C THR A 3 12.96 17.20 -2.76
N PHE A 4 12.36 16.89 -3.89
CA PHE A 4 12.57 17.56 -5.18
C PHE A 4 11.26 18.25 -5.57
N ASN A 5 11.27 19.58 -5.60
CA ASN A 5 10.10 20.35 -6.01
C ASN A 5 9.90 20.26 -7.54
N ASN A 6 8.74 20.65 -8.02
CA ASN A 6 8.40 20.64 -9.45
C ASN A 6 9.48 21.34 -10.32
N GLN A 7 10.06 22.44 -9.85
CA GLN A 7 11.12 23.17 -10.56
C GLN A 7 12.41 22.36 -10.78
N THR A 8 12.67 21.36 -9.93
CA THR A 8 13.84 20.49 -10.02
C THR A 8 13.59 19.22 -10.86
N ILE A 9 12.41 19.12 -11.47
CA ILE A 9 12.01 18.00 -12.33
C ILE A 9 12.07 18.45 -13.79
N SER A 10 12.72 17.68 -14.67
CA SER A 10 12.86 18.02 -16.08
C SER A 10 11.54 17.87 -16.85
N LYS A 11 10.82 18.99 -17.05
CA LYS A 11 9.60 19.04 -17.87
C LYS A 11 9.81 18.52 -19.29
N LYS A 12 10.96 18.83 -19.92
CA LYS A 12 11.30 18.39 -21.29
C LYS A 12 11.38 16.86 -21.40
N VAL A 13 11.99 16.20 -20.41
CA VAL A 13 12.08 14.74 -20.36
C VAL A 13 10.71 14.13 -20.11
N PHE A 14 9.95 14.68 -19.15
CA PHE A 14 8.60 14.21 -18.84
C PHE A 14 7.69 14.19 -20.08
N ILE A 15 7.60 15.31 -20.80
CA ILE A 15 6.73 15.42 -21.99
C ILE A 15 7.13 14.42 -23.09
N LYS A 16 8.44 14.21 -23.29
CA LYS A 16 8.93 13.34 -24.39
C LYS A 16 8.83 11.85 -24.06
N THR A 17 9.02 11.47 -22.81
CA THR A 17 9.26 10.05 -22.45
C THR A 17 8.37 9.54 -21.34
N ASN A 18 7.50 10.37 -20.76
CA ASN A 18 6.69 10.09 -19.58
C ASN A 18 7.53 9.60 -18.38
N LYS A 19 8.78 10.12 -18.28
CA LYS A 19 9.69 9.82 -17.18
C LYS A 19 9.90 11.05 -16.31
N ILE A 20 10.00 10.83 -15.02
CA ILE A 20 10.46 11.84 -14.07
C ILE A 20 11.98 11.75 -14.00
N LYS A 21 12.65 12.85 -14.36
CA LYS A 21 14.11 13.02 -14.22
C LYS A 21 14.38 14.08 -13.19
N LEU A 22 15.07 13.71 -12.12
CA LEU A 22 15.43 14.60 -11.02
C LEU A 22 16.76 15.31 -11.34
N SER A 23 16.79 16.62 -11.17
CA SER A 23 17.99 17.43 -11.40
C SER A 23 19.06 17.14 -10.35
N GLY A 24 20.32 17.10 -10.77
CA GLY A 24 21.47 17.00 -9.87
C GLY A 24 21.81 15.60 -9.33
N CYS A 25 20.96 14.58 -9.54
CA CYS A 25 21.22 13.24 -9.01
C CYS A 25 21.17 12.09 -10.02
N GLY A 26 20.90 12.38 -11.31
CA GLY A 26 20.86 11.37 -12.38
C GLY A 26 19.74 10.34 -12.27
N ILE A 27 18.82 10.48 -11.30
CA ILE A 27 17.70 9.54 -11.11
C ILE A 27 16.62 9.82 -12.14
N GLU A 28 16.21 8.76 -12.85
CA GLU A 28 15.16 8.82 -13.87
C GLU A 28 14.28 7.56 -13.77
N PHE A 29 12.95 7.72 -13.80
CA PHE A 29 12.01 6.59 -13.72
C PHE A 29 10.70 6.90 -14.45
N LEU A 30 10.03 5.85 -14.94
CA LEU A 30 8.73 5.94 -15.59
C LEU A 30 7.64 6.29 -14.59
N THR A 31 6.66 7.10 -15.02
CA THR A 31 5.45 7.40 -14.25
C THR A 31 4.20 7.14 -15.08
N LYS A 32 3.08 6.91 -14.38
CA LYS A 32 1.73 6.85 -14.99
C LYS A 32 1.00 8.19 -14.96
N ILE A 33 1.60 9.20 -14.35
CA ILE A 33 1.05 10.56 -14.31
C ILE A 33 1.19 11.14 -15.71
N THR A 34 0.12 11.70 -16.24
CA THR A 34 0.08 12.29 -17.58
C THR A 34 0.20 13.81 -17.59
N ASP A 35 -0.24 14.47 -16.52
CA ASP A 35 -0.13 15.92 -16.38
C ASP A 35 1.06 16.30 -15.49
N PHE A 36 2.06 16.96 -16.11
CA PHE A 36 3.23 17.48 -15.39
C PHE A 36 2.85 18.54 -14.36
N LYS A 37 1.81 19.36 -14.62
CA LYS A 37 1.42 20.47 -13.72
C LYS A 37 0.85 19.95 -12.42
N SER A 38 0.27 18.75 -12.43
CA SER A 38 -0.27 18.13 -11.22
C SER A 38 0.83 17.66 -10.25
N ILE A 39 2.09 17.53 -10.69
CA ILE A 39 3.18 17.05 -9.83
C ILE A 39 3.64 18.18 -8.90
N ASN A 40 3.46 18.00 -7.60
CA ASN A 40 3.91 18.96 -6.58
C ASN A 40 5.38 18.72 -6.21
N CYS A 41 5.73 17.50 -5.85
CA CYS A 41 7.11 17.14 -5.52
C CYS A 41 7.35 15.63 -5.62
N VAL A 42 8.63 15.27 -5.63
CA VAL A 42 9.12 13.90 -5.49
C VAL A 42 9.91 13.78 -4.20
N ARG A 43 9.64 12.76 -3.41
CA ARG A 43 10.39 12.45 -2.19
C ARG A 43 11.15 11.16 -2.34
N ILE A 44 12.40 11.15 -1.87
CA ILE A 44 13.21 9.94 -1.73
C ILE A 44 13.33 9.63 -0.25
N ILE A 45 12.72 8.54 0.17
CA ILE A 45 12.65 8.13 1.58
C ILE A 45 13.56 6.93 1.77
N PRO A 46 14.59 7.02 2.64
CA PRO A 46 15.44 5.89 2.96
C PRO A 46 14.68 4.85 3.78
N GLY A 47 14.79 3.59 3.40
CA GLY A 47 14.33 2.43 4.15
C GLY A 47 15.49 1.63 4.72
N LEU A 48 15.19 0.45 5.26
CA LEU A 48 16.21 -0.41 5.89
C LEU A 48 17.29 -0.93 4.93
N ASP A 49 16.94 -1.20 3.67
CA ASP A 49 17.81 -1.76 2.63
C ASP A 49 17.38 -1.33 1.22
N GLN A 50 16.56 -0.28 1.14
CA GLN A 50 16.00 0.23 -0.11
C GLN A 50 15.60 1.69 0.06
N TYR A 51 15.38 2.36 -1.07
CA TYR A 51 14.79 3.69 -1.10
C TYR A 51 13.39 3.60 -1.69
N THR A 52 12.46 4.35 -1.13
CA THR A 52 11.11 4.53 -1.69
C THR A 52 11.06 5.90 -2.37
N ILE A 53 10.62 5.92 -3.61
CA ILE A 53 10.37 7.17 -4.33
C ILE A 53 8.85 7.41 -4.31
N GLU A 54 8.45 8.53 -3.73
CA GLU A 54 7.06 8.98 -3.70
C GLU A 54 6.90 10.17 -4.64
N VAL A 55 5.89 10.10 -5.51
CA VAL A 55 5.49 11.23 -6.35
C VAL A 55 4.19 11.79 -5.78
N ILE A 56 4.25 13.03 -5.30
CA ILE A 56 3.08 13.72 -4.76
C ILE A 56 2.50 14.57 -5.88
N HIS A 57 1.26 14.28 -6.25
CA HIS A 57 0.57 14.98 -7.32
C HIS A 57 -0.89 15.27 -6.94
N GLU A 58 -1.43 16.30 -7.54
CA GLU A 58 -2.84 16.65 -7.40
C GLU A 58 -3.70 15.77 -8.30
N ILE A 59 -4.86 15.41 -7.79
CA ILE A 59 -5.88 14.68 -8.54
C ILE A 59 -7.16 15.55 -8.48
N GLU A 60 -7.93 15.56 -9.54
CA GLU A 60 -9.24 16.19 -9.51
C GLU A 60 -10.11 15.53 -8.41
N GLU A 61 -10.76 16.39 -7.63
CA GLU A 61 -11.65 15.93 -6.58
C GLU A 61 -12.86 15.21 -7.18
N VAL A 62 -12.99 13.92 -6.87
CA VAL A 62 -14.15 13.14 -7.29
C VAL A 62 -15.31 13.44 -6.34
N LYS A 63 -16.42 13.96 -6.88
CA LYS A 63 -17.62 14.18 -6.07
C LYS A 63 -18.08 12.86 -5.44
N PRO A 64 -18.39 12.85 -4.14
CA PRO A 64 -18.89 11.66 -3.48
C PRO A 64 -20.21 11.20 -4.11
N LEU A 65 -20.39 9.88 -4.19
CA LEU A 65 -21.66 9.31 -4.65
C LEU A 65 -22.79 9.71 -3.71
N LYS A 66 -23.95 10.05 -4.27
CA LYS A 66 -25.15 10.27 -3.47
C LYS A 66 -25.58 8.97 -2.81
N TYR A 67 -25.97 9.04 -1.55
CA TYR A 67 -26.49 7.88 -0.84
C TYR A 67 -27.81 7.41 -1.49
N ASN A 68 -27.84 6.15 -1.89
CA ASN A 68 -28.97 5.52 -2.58
C ASN A 68 -29.79 4.56 -1.69
N GLY A 69 -29.52 4.53 -0.37
CA GLY A 69 -30.13 3.60 0.57
C GLY A 69 -29.33 2.31 0.78
N ASN A 70 -28.39 1.97 -0.14
CA ASN A 70 -27.58 0.77 -0.04
C ASN A 70 -26.34 1.02 0.82
N LEU A 71 -26.18 0.21 1.84
CA LEU A 71 -25.02 0.25 2.73
C LEU A 71 -24.41 -1.14 2.92
N ALA A 72 -23.12 -1.17 3.19
CA ALA A 72 -22.42 -2.35 3.66
C ALA A 72 -21.70 -2.04 4.98
N SER A 73 -21.53 -3.06 5.81
CA SER A 73 -20.68 -3.02 6.99
C SER A 73 -19.51 -3.99 6.84
N ILE A 74 -18.36 -3.59 7.38
CA ILE A 74 -17.16 -4.42 7.45
C ILE A 74 -16.77 -4.57 8.92
N ASP A 75 -16.63 -5.82 9.35
CA ASP A 75 -15.93 -6.18 10.58
C ASP A 75 -14.52 -6.66 10.23
N LEU A 76 -13.50 -6.08 10.90
CA LEU A 76 -12.08 -6.38 10.69
C LEU A 76 -11.61 -7.39 11.73
N GLY A 77 -10.84 -8.38 11.30
CA GLY A 77 -10.33 -9.42 12.18
C GLY A 77 -9.01 -10.01 11.70
N VAL A 78 -8.46 -10.89 12.51
CA VAL A 78 -7.14 -11.51 12.25
C VAL A 78 -7.25 -12.79 11.42
N ASN A 79 -8.28 -13.61 11.66
CA ASN A 79 -8.53 -14.84 10.89
C ASN A 79 -9.31 -14.55 9.61
N ASN A 80 -10.32 -13.73 9.74
CA ASN A 80 -11.07 -13.13 8.66
C ASN A 80 -10.63 -11.69 8.59
N LEU A 81 -9.82 -11.33 7.57
CA LEU A 81 -9.29 -9.97 7.44
C LEU A 81 -10.42 -8.94 7.37
N ALA A 82 -11.49 -9.30 6.68
CA ALA A 82 -12.70 -8.51 6.62
C ALA A 82 -13.91 -9.42 6.41
N THR A 83 -14.98 -9.21 7.16
CA THR A 83 -16.29 -9.81 6.94
C THR A 83 -17.24 -8.72 6.48
N ILE A 84 -17.83 -8.87 5.30
CA ILE A 84 -18.64 -7.86 4.63
C ILE A 84 -20.09 -8.33 4.62
N THR A 85 -21.00 -7.50 5.10
CA THR A 85 -22.46 -7.68 5.01
C THR A 85 -23.11 -6.44 4.41
N SER A 86 -24.34 -6.56 3.89
CA SER A 86 -25.06 -5.45 3.29
C SER A 86 -26.57 -5.59 3.49
N ASN A 87 -27.28 -4.45 3.44
CA ASN A 87 -28.75 -4.39 3.43
C ASN A 87 -29.35 -4.63 2.03
N VAL A 88 -28.52 -4.79 0.99
CA VAL A 88 -29.00 -5.04 -0.37
C VAL A 88 -29.64 -6.41 -0.44
N LYS A 89 -30.89 -6.46 -0.95
CA LYS A 89 -31.64 -7.73 -1.10
C LYS A 89 -30.86 -8.73 -1.97
N GLY A 90 -30.66 -9.94 -1.43
CA GLY A 90 -29.91 -11.00 -2.13
C GLY A 90 -28.39 -10.90 -2.02
N PHE A 91 -27.85 -9.91 -1.30
CA PHE A 91 -26.43 -9.84 -1.04
C PHE A 91 -25.98 -11.04 -0.18
N ARG A 92 -24.95 -11.74 -0.65
CA ARG A 92 -24.33 -12.83 0.11
C ARG A 92 -23.14 -12.29 0.89
N PRO A 93 -23.05 -12.49 2.22
CA PRO A 93 -21.90 -12.08 3.01
C PRO A 93 -20.60 -12.63 2.43
N VAL A 94 -19.55 -11.79 2.42
CA VAL A 94 -18.24 -12.13 1.87
C VAL A 94 -17.20 -12.08 2.97
N ILE A 95 -16.29 -13.05 2.98
CA ILE A 95 -15.18 -13.11 3.92
C ILE A 95 -13.87 -13.00 3.13
N ILE A 96 -13.08 -12.01 3.47
CA ILE A 96 -11.68 -11.90 3.02
C ILE A 96 -10.79 -12.64 4.02
N ASN A 97 -10.07 -13.64 3.54
CA ASN A 97 -9.28 -14.53 4.40
C ASN A 97 -8.05 -13.81 4.99
N GLY A 98 -7.86 -13.85 6.30
CA GLY A 98 -6.69 -13.30 6.99
C GLY A 98 -5.52 -14.30 7.18
N ARG A 99 -5.75 -15.60 6.96
CA ARG A 99 -4.73 -16.65 7.17
C ARG A 99 -3.44 -16.45 6.35
N PRO A 100 -3.46 -15.95 5.09
CA PRO A 100 -2.24 -15.66 4.36
C PRO A 100 -1.32 -14.68 5.09
N LEU A 101 -1.86 -13.65 5.74
CA LEU A 101 -1.07 -12.70 6.54
C LEU A 101 -0.44 -13.37 7.76
N LYS A 102 -1.17 -14.26 8.43
CA LYS A 102 -0.62 -15.07 9.54
C LYS A 102 0.54 -15.95 9.07
N SER A 103 0.37 -16.64 7.94
CA SER A 103 1.40 -17.50 7.36
C SER A 103 2.68 -16.71 7.01
N ILE A 104 2.53 -15.53 6.41
CA ILE A 104 3.65 -14.63 6.09
C ILE A 104 4.39 -14.23 7.38
N ASN A 105 3.67 -13.86 8.44
CA ASN A 105 4.25 -13.47 9.72
C ASN A 105 4.93 -14.64 10.44
N GLN A 106 4.33 -15.81 10.46
CA GLN A 106 4.92 -17.01 11.07
C GLN A 106 6.22 -17.41 10.36
N PHE A 107 6.22 -17.45 9.03
CA PHE A 107 7.42 -17.70 8.25
C PHE A 107 8.52 -16.67 8.54
N PHE A 108 8.15 -15.38 8.58
CA PHE A 108 9.08 -14.31 8.90
C PHE A 108 9.69 -14.50 10.29
N ASN A 109 8.87 -14.74 11.32
CA ASN A 109 9.33 -14.89 12.70
C ASN A 109 10.28 -16.09 12.82
N LYS A 110 9.95 -17.24 12.23
CA LYS A 110 10.81 -18.44 12.21
C LYS A 110 12.16 -18.15 11.55
N LYS A 111 12.18 -17.49 10.41
CA LYS A 111 13.43 -17.17 9.70
C LYS A 111 14.23 -16.09 10.41
N LEU A 112 13.56 -15.09 10.97
CA LEU A 112 14.22 -14.01 11.74
C LEU A 112 14.91 -14.59 12.98
N SER A 113 14.24 -15.44 13.75
CA SER A 113 14.81 -16.11 14.92
C SER A 113 16.06 -16.90 14.57
N TYR A 114 16.00 -17.70 13.50
CA TYR A 114 17.15 -18.46 12.99
C TYR A 114 18.33 -17.56 12.61
N TYR A 115 18.11 -16.42 11.93
CA TYR A 115 19.19 -15.51 11.57
C TYR A 115 19.71 -14.75 12.77
N LYS A 116 18.86 -14.33 13.71
CA LYS A 116 19.27 -13.64 14.93
C LYS A 116 20.19 -14.52 15.77
N SER A 117 19.87 -15.79 15.98
CA SER A 117 20.73 -16.70 16.77
C SER A 117 22.14 -16.87 16.18
N LYS A 118 22.28 -16.76 14.84
CA LYS A 118 23.58 -16.77 14.17
C LYS A 118 24.32 -15.44 14.31
N LEU A 119 23.61 -14.32 14.27
CA LEU A 119 24.19 -12.99 14.41
C LEU A 119 24.71 -12.74 15.84
N GLU A 120 23.98 -13.22 16.84
CA GLU A 120 24.39 -13.11 18.26
C GLU A 120 25.73 -13.81 18.51
N LYS A 121 25.96 -14.98 17.89
CA LYS A 121 27.24 -15.69 17.98
C LYS A 121 28.43 -14.87 17.43
N ASN A 122 28.14 -13.94 16.49
CA ASN A 122 29.14 -13.08 15.86
C ASN A 122 29.13 -11.65 16.44
N GLY A 123 28.42 -11.38 17.55
CA GLY A 123 28.32 -10.06 18.18
C GLY A 123 27.62 -9.00 17.34
N THR A 124 26.89 -9.38 16.28
CA THR A 124 26.21 -8.44 15.38
C THR A 124 24.70 -8.44 15.59
N LYS A 125 24.05 -7.25 15.53
CA LYS A 125 22.60 -7.12 15.76
C LYS A 125 21.76 -7.27 14.50
N SER A 126 22.31 -7.00 13.32
CA SER A 126 21.57 -7.02 12.05
C SER A 126 22.49 -7.39 10.87
N SER A 127 21.88 -7.82 9.76
CA SER A 127 22.56 -8.11 8.50
C SER A 127 21.71 -7.70 7.30
N HIS A 128 22.31 -7.58 6.12
CA HIS A 128 21.55 -7.39 4.88
C HIS A 128 20.45 -8.46 4.69
N ARG A 129 20.74 -9.69 5.10
CA ARG A 129 19.76 -10.79 4.99
C ARG A 129 18.53 -10.57 5.86
N THR A 130 18.71 -10.08 7.11
CA THR A 130 17.57 -9.76 8.00
C THR A 130 16.79 -8.55 7.50
N LYS A 131 17.46 -7.52 6.97
CA LYS A 131 16.82 -6.36 6.33
C LYS A 131 16.00 -6.76 5.10
N ARG A 132 16.56 -7.56 4.18
CA ARG A 132 15.84 -8.08 3.01
C ARG A 132 14.64 -8.95 3.39
N LEU A 133 14.77 -9.77 4.44
CA LEU A 133 13.67 -10.58 4.95
C LEU A 133 12.50 -9.70 5.43
N ASN A 134 12.82 -8.62 6.17
CA ASN A 134 11.82 -7.65 6.63
C ASN A 134 11.12 -6.96 5.48
N ASN A 135 11.87 -6.43 4.49
CA ASN A 135 11.30 -5.79 3.30
C ASN A 135 10.40 -6.75 2.52
N LYS A 136 10.83 -8.01 2.34
CA LYS A 136 10.03 -9.04 1.67
C LYS A 136 8.72 -9.33 2.39
N ARG A 137 8.74 -9.37 3.73
CA ARG A 137 7.52 -9.50 4.55
C ARG A 137 6.59 -8.32 4.34
N THR A 138 7.10 -7.10 4.51
CA THR A 138 6.32 -5.86 4.37
C THR A 138 5.69 -5.75 2.98
N ASN A 139 6.45 -6.01 1.92
CA ASN A 139 5.93 -5.97 0.55
C ASN A 139 4.81 -6.99 0.32
N LYS A 140 4.95 -8.23 0.84
CA LYS A 140 3.90 -9.25 0.74
C LYS A 140 2.62 -8.87 1.50
N ILE A 141 2.76 -8.28 2.68
CA ILE A 141 1.63 -7.83 3.49
C ILE A 141 0.91 -6.69 2.75
N ASN A 142 1.64 -5.68 2.29
CA ASN A 142 1.08 -4.55 1.56
C ASN A 142 0.37 -5.00 0.28
N ASP A 143 0.99 -5.89 -0.52
CA ASP A 143 0.36 -6.44 -1.73
C ASP A 143 -0.96 -7.14 -1.41
N TYR A 144 -1.00 -7.96 -0.36
CA TYR A 144 -2.22 -8.65 0.06
C TYR A 144 -3.31 -7.68 0.50
N ILE A 145 -2.97 -6.68 1.32
CA ILE A 145 -3.92 -5.66 1.81
C ILE A 145 -4.47 -4.84 0.63
N HIS A 146 -3.62 -4.41 -0.30
CA HIS A 146 -4.06 -3.65 -1.48
C HIS A 146 -4.98 -4.48 -2.38
N LYS A 147 -4.68 -5.75 -2.61
CA LYS A 147 -5.55 -6.66 -3.37
C LYS A 147 -6.90 -6.85 -2.69
N SER A 148 -6.90 -7.07 -1.38
CA SER A 148 -8.11 -7.21 -0.57
C SER A 148 -8.97 -5.95 -0.61
N SER A 149 -8.37 -4.78 -0.46
CA SER A 149 -9.08 -3.49 -0.55
C SER A 149 -9.70 -3.28 -1.93
N LYS A 150 -8.96 -3.61 -3.00
CA LYS A 150 -9.47 -3.53 -4.37
C LYS A 150 -10.67 -4.47 -4.59
N GLU A 151 -10.60 -5.68 -4.05
CA GLU A 151 -11.69 -6.65 -4.12
C GLU A 151 -12.93 -6.14 -3.39
N ILE A 152 -12.77 -5.61 -2.17
CA ILE A 152 -13.87 -5.00 -1.39
C ILE A 152 -14.53 -3.89 -2.22
N VAL A 153 -13.77 -2.94 -2.75
CA VAL A 153 -14.30 -1.85 -3.57
C VAL A 153 -15.03 -2.39 -4.82
N SER A 154 -14.52 -3.44 -5.44
CA SER A 154 -15.17 -4.10 -6.57
C SER A 154 -16.51 -4.69 -6.20
N ILE A 155 -16.61 -5.35 -5.04
CA ILE A 155 -17.87 -5.92 -4.49
C ILE A 155 -18.89 -4.80 -4.24
N LEU A 156 -18.47 -3.70 -3.61
CA LEU A 156 -19.34 -2.56 -3.34
C LEU A 156 -19.90 -1.96 -4.64
N LYS A 157 -19.03 -1.73 -5.63
CA LYS A 157 -19.44 -1.20 -6.94
C LYS A 157 -20.40 -2.15 -7.67
N LYS A 158 -20.13 -3.46 -7.66
CA LYS A 158 -20.98 -4.45 -8.34
C LYS A 158 -22.40 -4.52 -7.76
N ASN A 159 -22.56 -4.21 -6.48
CA ASN A 159 -23.83 -4.26 -5.78
C ASN A 159 -24.45 -2.85 -5.57
N ASP A 160 -23.94 -1.83 -6.25
CA ASP A 160 -24.40 -0.44 -6.15
C ASP A 160 -24.50 0.05 -4.71
N ILE A 161 -23.50 -0.29 -3.90
CA ILE A 161 -23.41 0.12 -2.50
C ILE A 161 -22.64 1.43 -2.43
N THR A 162 -23.29 2.49 -1.94
CA THR A 162 -22.74 3.85 -1.90
C THR A 162 -22.24 4.27 -0.52
N LYS A 163 -22.56 3.51 0.53
CA LYS A 163 -22.12 3.79 1.90
C LYS A 163 -21.44 2.55 2.50
N LEU A 164 -20.25 2.75 3.03
CA LEU A 164 -19.49 1.73 3.75
C LEU A 164 -19.31 2.14 5.20
N VAL A 165 -19.66 1.25 6.13
CA VAL A 165 -19.41 1.40 7.57
C VAL A 165 -18.32 0.41 7.95
N ILE A 166 -17.26 0.89 8.57
CA ILE A 166 -16.14 0.04 9.03
C ILE A 166 -16.16 0.04 10.56
N GLY A 167 -16.24 -1.14 11.16
CA GLY A 167 -16.11 -1.30 12.60
C GLY A 167 -14.72 -0.86 13.05
N GLN A 168 -14.65 0.02 14.05
CA GLN A 168 -13.41 0.44 14.68
C GLN A 168 -13.36 -0.10 16.10
N ASN A 169 -12.33 -0.86 16.40
CA ASN A 169 -12.02 -1.28 17.76
C ASN A 169 -11.13 -0.21 18.42
N LYS A 170 -11.50 0.24 19.63
CA LYS A 170 -10.73 1.28 20.35
C LYS A 170 -9.33 0.82 20.76
N GLU A 171 -9.09 -0.49 20.76
CA GLU A 171 -7.82 -1.11 21.15
C GLU A 171 -6.91 -1.51 19.97
N TRP A 172 -7.20 -1.04 18.78
CA TRP A 172 -6.43 -1.34 17.55
C TRP A 172 -5.57 -0.15 17.16
#